data_c4b743582ebcfd6b5f33d37286befb9b
#
_entry.id   c4b743582ebcfd6b5f33d37286befb9b
#
_cell.length_a   1.000
_cell.length_b   1.000
_cell.length_c   1.000
_cell.angle_alpha   90.00
_cell.angle_beta   90.00
_cell.angle_gamma   90.00
#
_symmetry.space_group_name_H-M   'P 1'
#
loop_
_entity.id
_entity.type
_entity.pdbx_description
1 polymer ?
#
loop_
_entity_poly.entity_id
_entity_poly.type
_entity_poly.pdbx_seq_one_letter_code
_entity_poly.pdbx_strand_id
1 'polypeptide(L)'
;MWTTSEQFLLETLEDYSAQLAQAEFLQREAYKEQLDYYTMWIHQIKTSIASSQLLIQALPTLPEKSPLEQELIKITTYTDFVLHYVRMETFHQELCPALR
;
A
#
# COMPACT_ATOMS: atom_id res chain seq x y z
N MET A 1 -48.39 4.42 -13.91
CA MET A 1 -48.29 5.05 -12.58
C MET A 1 -47.79 4.02 -11.57
N TRP A 2 -46.82 4.41 -10.75
CA TRP A 2 -46.21 3.53 -9.77
C TRP A 2 -47.18 3.33 -8.59
N THR A 3 -47.31 2.07 -8.13
CA THR A 3 -48.04 1.81 -6.89
C THR A 3 -47.16 2.17 -5.68
N THR A 4 -47.76 2.30 -4.51
CA THR A 4 -47.03 2.60 -3.29
C THR A 4 -46.02 1.50 -2.98
N SER A 5 -46.35 0.23 -3.24
CA SER A 5 -45.41 -0.89 -3.06
C SER A 5 -44.24 -0.82 -3.99
N GLU A 6 -44.46 -0.49 -5.25
CA GLU A 6 -43.38 -0.34 -6.23
C GLU A 6 -42.48 0.82 -5.88
N GLN A 7 -43.03 1.94 -5.44
CA GLN A 7 -42.27 3.08 -4.95
C GLN A 7 -41.38 2.69 -3.77
N PHE A 8 -41.97 1.98 -2.82
CA PHE A 8 -41.23 1.52 -1.64
C PHE A 8 -40.07 0.61 -2.04
N LEU A 9 -40.27 -0.33 -2.95
CA LEU A 9 -39.24 -1.22 -3.45
C LEU A 9 -38.11 -0.44 -4.14
N LEU A 10 -38.46 0.52 -4.98
CA LEU A 10 -37.47 1.34 -5.68
C LEU A 10 -36.65 2.16 -4.70
N GLU A 11 -37.27 2.79 -3.72
CA GLU A 11 -36.58 3.58 -2.72
C GLU A 11 -35.65 2.70 -1.88
N THR A 12 -36.09 1.50 -1.55
CA THR A 12 -35.27 0.54 -0.79
C THR A 12 -34.06 0.10 -1.60
N LEU A 13 -34.25 -0.18 -2.89
CA LEU A 13 -33.16 -0.58 -3.77
C LEU A 13 -32.14 0.54 -3.97
N GLU A 14 -32.63 1.77 -4.17
CA GLU A 14 -31.76 2.94 -4.29
C GLU A 14 -30.96 3.18 -3.04
N ASP A 15 -31.60 3.08 -1.88
CA ASP A 15 -30.96 3.26 -0.58
C ASP A 15 -29.89 2.18 -0.34
N TYR A 16 -30.23 0.93 -0.64
CA TYR A 16 -29.28 -0.18 -0.52
C TYR A 16 -28.08 0.01 -1.44
N SER A 17 -28.34 0.42 -2.69
CA SER A 17 -27.30 0.70 -3.66
C SER A 17 -26.38 1.82 -3.19
N ALA A 18 -26.95 2.89 -2.62
CA ALA A 18 -26.17 3.99 -2.08
C ALA A 18 -25.29 3.54 -0.90
N GLN A 19 -25.84 2.68 -0.03
CA GLN A 19 -25.07 2.14 1.09
C GLN A 19 -23.91 1.27 0.62
N LEU A 20 -24.13 0.45 -0.39
CA LEU A 20 -23.05 -0.38 -0.98
C LEU A 20 -21.96 0.50 -1.59
N ALA A 21 -22.34 1.53 -2.35
CA ALA A 21 -21.38 2.44 -2.96
C ALA A 21 -20.54 3.15 -1.90
N GLN A 22 -21.17 3.58 -0.81
CA GLN A 22 -20.47 4.22 0.31
C GLN A 22 -19.52 3.24 1.00
N ALA A 23 -19.96 2.01 1.23
CA ALA A 23 -19.11 0.98 1.85
C ALA A 23 -17.89 0.68 0.98
N GLU A 24 -18.07 0.57 -0.33
CA GLU A 24 -16.97 0.36 -1.26
C GLU A 24 -16.01 1.55 -1.26
N PHE A 25 -16.53 2.76 -1.24
CA PHE A 25 -15.70 3.97 -1.17
C PHE A 25 -14.86 3.99 0.09
N LEU A 26 -15.47 3.72 1.26
CA LEU A 26 -14.75 3.71 2.53
C LEU A 26 -13.69 2.62 2.56
N GLN A 27 -13.98 1.46 1.98
CA GLN A 27 -13.02 0.36 1.90
C GLN A 27 -11.82 0.73 1.04
N ARG A 28 -12.05 1.38 -0.10
CA ARG A 28 -10.96 1.84 -0.97
C ARG A 28 -10.11 2.91 -0.30
N GLU A 29 -10.74 3.85 0.41
CA GLU A 29 -10.03 4.88 1.14
C GLU A 29 -9.16 4.30 2.26
N ALA A 30 -9.69 3.33 3.01
CA ALA A 30 -8.95 2.64 4.05
C ALA A 30 -7.75 1.88 3.47
N TYR A 31 -7.94 1.21 2.34
CA TYR A 31 -6.86 0.49 1.67
C TYR A 31 -5.78 1.45 1.18
N LYS A 32 -6.18 2.58 0.61
CA LYS A 32 -5.24 3.60 0.15
C LYS A 32 -4.42 4.17 1.30
N GLU A 33 -5.07 4.48 2.43
CA GLU A 33 -4.37 4.95 3.62
C GLU A 33 -3.36 3.93 4.12
N GLN A 34 -3.71 2.65 4.07
CA GLN A 34 -2.81 1.57 4.46
C GLN A 34 -1.59 1.50 3.53
N LEU A 35 -1.79 1.64 2.22
CA LEU A 35 -0.69 1.66 1.25
C LEU A 35 0.21 2.88 1.45
N ASP A 36 -0.37 4.04 1.72
CA ASP A 36 0.40 5.26 2.01
C ASP A 36 1.23 5.09 3.28
N TYR A 37 0.66 4.47 4.30
CA TYR A 37 1.36 4.15 5.55
C TYR A 37 2.55 3.22 5.30
N TYR A 38 2.35 2.15 4.52
CA TYR A 38 3.43 1.23 4.18
C TYR A 38 4.52 1.91 3.38
N THR A 39 4.16 2.78 2.45
CA THR A 39 5.13 3.53 1.65
C THR A 39 6.03 4.38 2.55
N MET A 40 5.45 5.11 3.49
CA MET A 40 6.21 5.92 4.44
C MET A 40 7.11 5.06 5.31
N TRP A 41 6.60 3.95 5.79
CA TRP A 41 7.36 3.02 6.63
C TRP A 41 8.55 2.43 5.88
N ILE A 42 8.34 2.02 4.63
CA ILE A 42 9.41 1.48 3.78
C ILE A 42 10.48 2.53 3.52
N HIS A 43 10.09 3.78 3.29
CA HIS A 43 11.07 4.86 3.13
C HIS A 43 11.94 5.06 4.37
N GLN A 44 11.35 4.96 5.56
CA GLN A 44 12.12 5.03 6.81
C GLN A 44 13.07 3.85 6.95
N ILE A 45 12.66 2.66 6.58
CA ILE A 45 13.51 1.47 6.56
C ILE A 45 14.68 1.67 5.60
N LYS A 46 14.43 2.17 4.40
CA LYS A 46 15.49 2.43 3.41
C LYS A 46 16.51 3.43 3.93
N THR A 47 16.07 4.45 4.65
CA THR A 47 16.97 5.42 5.27
C THR A 47 17.85 4.75 6.32
N SER A 48 17.28 3.88 7.14
CA SER A 48 18.05 3.12 8.15
C SER A 48 19.05 2.17 7.51
N ILE A 49 18.66 1.52 6.41
CA ILE A 49 19.56 0.64 5.65
C ILE A 49 20.74 1.44 5.08
N ALA A 50 20.48 2.60 4.49
CA ALA A 50 21.52 3.47 3.93
C ALA A 50 22.50 3.91 5.01
N SER A 51 21.99 4.30 6.18
CA SER A 51 22.82 4.66 7.33
C SER A 51 23.67 3.49 7.78
N SER A 52 23.10 2.29 7.84
CA SER A 52 23.81 1.07 8.20
C SER A 52 24.91 0.73 7.20
N GLN A 53 24.66 0.91 5.92
CA GLN A 53 25.65 0.68 4.87
C GLN A 53 26.84 1.62 5.04
N LEU A 54 26.60 2.90 5.33
CA LEU A 54 27.64 3.88 5.57
C LEU A 54 28.49 3.51 6.78
N LEU A 55 27.86 3.08 7.87
CA LEU A 55 28.57 2.65 9.08
C LEU A 55 29.44 1.43 8.81
N ILE A 56 28.94 0.46 8.06
CA ILE A 56 29.69 -0.74 7.73
C ILE A 56 30.87 -0.40 6.82
N GLN A 57 30.67 0.50 5.84
CA GLN A 57 31.76 0.93 4.96
C GLN A 57 32.89 1.60 5.73
N ALA A 58 32.57 2.25 6.85
CA ALA A 58 33.58 2.90 7.70
C ALA A 58 34.34 1.92 8.58
N LEU A 59 33.91 0.67 8.68
CA LEU A 59 34.60 -0.35 9.47
C LEU A 59 35.92 -0.76 8.79
N PRO A 60 36.93 -1.15 9.60
CA PRO A 60 38.13 -1.75 9.01
C PRO A 60 37.79 -3.07 8.33
N THR A 61 38.68 -3.54 7.45
CA THR A 61 38.48 -4.82 6.76
C THR A 61 38.54 -5.97 7.75
N LEU A 62 37.39 -6.57 8.02
CA LEU A 62 37.20 -7.70 8.93
C LEU A 62 36.53 -8.84 8.17
N PRO A 63 36.71 -10.11 8.63
CA PRO A 63 36.07 -11.24 7.95
C PRO A 63 34.53 -11.12 7.90
N GLU A 64 33.92 -10.48 8.88
CA GLU A 64 32.48 -10.33 9.00
C GLU A 64 31.92 -9.19 8.14
N LYS A 65 32.77 -8.30 7.62
CA LYS A 65 32.31 -7.11 6.88
C LYS A 65 31.60 -7.49 5.57
N SER A 66 32.19 -8.39 4.79
CA SER A 66 31.61 -8.79 3.52
C SER A 66 30.26 -9.52 3.67
N PRO A 67 30.12 -10.48 4.62
CA PRO A 67 28.81 -11.06 4.90
C PRO A 67 27.76 -10.04 5.35
N LEU A 68 28.13 -9.05 6.15
CA LEU A 68 27.22 -8.00 6.58
C LEU A 68 26.76 -7.15 5.42
N GLU A 69 27.66 -6.76 4.54
CA GLU A 69 27.33 -6.00 3.34
C GLU A 69 26.39 -6.78 2.44
N GLN A 70 26.60 -8.08 2.27
CA GLN A 70 25.74 -8.95 1.48
C GLN A 70 24.34 -9.06 2.07
N GLU A 71 24.23 -9.17 3.38
CA GLU A 71 22.92 -9.22 4.04
C GLU A 71 22.16 -7.90 3.86
N LEU A 72 22.84 -6.76 3.94
CA LEU A 72 22.22 -5.46 3.68
C LEU A 72 21.74 -5.33 2.23
N ILE A 73 22.48 -5.86 1.27
CA ILE A 73 22.06 -5.88 -0.12
C ILE A 73 20.78 -6.68 -0.28
N LYS A 74 20.68 -7.83 0.39
CA LYS A 74 19.46 -8.65 0.36
C LYS A 74 18.26 -7.88 0.93
N ILE A 75 18.45 -7.25 2.08
CA ILE A 75 17.39 -6.46 2.71
C ILE A 75 16.95 -5.31 1.79
N THR A 76 17.89 -4.62 1.18
CA THR A 76 17.62 -3.56 0.21
C THR A 76 16.79 -4.09 -0.96
N THR A 77 17.18 -5.24 -1.50
CA THR A 77 16.47 -5.87 -2.62
C THR A 77 15.03 -6.21 -2.24
N TYR A 78 14.82 -6.82 -1.08
CA TYR A 78 13.49 -7.16 -0.60
C TYR A 78 12.64 -5.91 -0.36
N THR A 79 13.24 -4.89 0.22
CA THR A 79 12.56 -3.62 0.50
C THR A 79 12.13 -2.92 -0.79
N ASP A 80 13.01 -2.90 -1.79
CA ASP A 80 12.70 -2.33 -3.10
C ASP A 80 11.57 -3.10 -3.79
N PHE A 81 11.57 -4.43 -3.66
CA PHE A 81 10.53 -5.27 -4.22
C PHE A 81 9.17 -4.95 -3.59
N VAL A 82 9.12 -4.85 -2.25
CA VAL A 82 7.88 -4.53 -1.53
C VAL A 82 7.41 -3.12 -1.88
N LEU A 83 8.34 -2.16 -1.96
CA LEU A 83 7.99 -0.79 -2.32
C LEU A 83 7.43 -0.73 -3.74
N HIS A 84 8.01 -1.47 -4.67
CA HIS A 84 7.49 -1.55 -6.03
C HIS A 84 6.05 -2.09 -6.04
N TYR A 85 5.80 -3.16 -5.28
CA TYR A 85 4.47 -3.75 -5.17
C TYR A 85 3.47 -2.73 -4.61
N VAL A 86 3.83 -2.02 -3.54
CA VAL A 86 2.95 -1.02 -2.92
C VAL A 86 2.64 0.11 -3.90
N ARG A 87 3.64 0.57 -4.66
CA ARG A 87 3.44 1.61 -5.67
C ARG A 87 2.53 1.15 -6.81
N MET A 88 2.67 -0.09 -7.23
CA MET A 88 1.79 -0.66 -8.25
C MET A 88 0.35 -0.75 -7.76
N GLU A 89 0.14 -1.16 -6.52
CA GLU A 89 -1.20 -1.22 -5.93
C GLU A 89 -1.80 0.17 -5.78
N THR A 90 -1.01 1.16 -5.35
CA THR A 90 -1.48 2.55 -5.24
C THR A 90 -1.88 3.09 -6.61
N PHE A 91 -1.05 2.85 -7.61
CA PHE A 91 -1.32 3.27 -8.98
C PHE A 91 -2.61 2.62 -9.50
N HIS A 92 -2.78 1.33 -9.26
CA HIS A 92 -3.97 0.59 -9.64
C HIS A 92 -5.23 1.18 -8.99
N GLN A 93 -5.17 1.50 -7.70
CA GLN A 93 -6.28 2.08 -6.97
C GLN A 93 -6.66 3.47 -7.51
N GLU A 94 -5.67 4.25 -7.94
CA GLU A 94 -5.92 5.58 -8.48
C GLU A 94 -6.49 5.56 -9.90
N LEU A 95 -6.04 4.62 -10.74
CA LEU A 95 -6.45 4.57 -12.14
C LEU A 95 -7.73 3.78 -12.37
N CYS A 96 -8.00 2.78 -11.55
CA CYS A 96 -9.06 1.82 -11.81
C CYS A 96 -10.22 1.82 -10.80
N PRO A 97 -10.49 2.90 -10.04
CA PRO A 97 -11.61 2.87 -9.11
C PRO A 97 -12.95 2.77 -9.83
N ALA A 98 -13.04 3.25 -11.07
CA ALA A 98 -14.28 3.25 -11.85
C ALA A 98 -14.51 1.96 -12.62
N LEU A 99 -13.51 1.09 -12.71
CA LEU A 99 -13.59 -0.16 -13.48
C LEU A 99 -14.01 -1.35 -12.63
N ARG A 100 -14.35 -1.12 -11.38
CA ARG A 100 -14.83 -2.16 -10.48
C ARG A 100 -16.32 -2.14 -10.32
#